data_1943e8840c1e69594415210ce73879b7
#
_entry.id   1943e8840c1e69594415210ce73879b7
#
_cell.length_a   1.000
_cell.length_b   1.000
_cell.length_c   1.000
_cell.angle_alpha   90.00
_cell.angle_beta   90.00
_cell.angle_gamma   90.00
#
_symmetry.space_group_name_H-M   'P 1'
#
loop_
_entity.id
_entity.type
_entity.pdbx_description
1 polymer ?
#
loop_
_entity_poly.entity_id
_entity_poly.type
_entity_poly.pdbx_seq_one_letter_code
_entity_poly.pdbx_strand_id
1 'polypeptide(L)'
;MLQVAIAQKKFPCYYLENFRCMDGQMISSYLDIAQLNIDPQLIAKELKQLEQYIAASALPSVRWEYQIPELGEGGACSLFGYLQDEPFKLTDHVSATSQNEQKLANLQNIVNYIEQQTQVDWYGIYQAVDTAEGPQLLKLAYQGAPSRPLFPLTEAFAAGSNNVQVALSKRGRVINNVENYLAQGGEYYTCDPKVKAETCLPLFNEQHECVGIIDAEAFSNDFFDSRTLAVLVACCIKIPHFLV
;
A
#
# COMPACT_ATOMS: atom_id res chain seq x y z
N MET A 1 47.09 -24.72 -11.33
CA MET A 1 45.83 -24.21 -11.91
C MET A 1 44.70 -25.16 -11.51
N LEU A 2 43.95 -24.85 -10.46
CA LEU A 2 42.75 -25.60 -10.06
C LEU A 2 41.51 -24.85 -10.61
N GLN A 3 40.83 -25.47 -11.56
CA GLN A 3 39.51 -25.03 -12.00
C GLN A 3 38.48 -25.49 -10.97
N VAL A 4 37.85 -24.52 -10.29
CA VAL A 4 36.68 -24.77 -9.44
C VAL A 4 35.45 -24.77 -10.35
N ALA A 5 34.89 -25.95 -10.58
CA ALA A 5 33.62 -26.12 -11.27
C ALA A 5 32.47 -25.69 -10.35
N ILE A 6 31.80 -24.58 -10.67
CA ILE A 6 30.55 -24.15 -10.02
C ILE A 6 29.45 -25.06 -10.55
N ALA A 7 29.02 -26.01 -9.74
CA ALA A 7 27.85 -26.83 -10.03
C ALA A 7 26.58 -25.98 -9.93
N GLN A 8 26.00 -25.63 -11.07
CA GLN A 8 24.62 -25.09 -11.15
C GLN A 8 23.65 -26.19 -10.69
N LYS A 9 23.12 -26.05 -9.47
CA LYS A 9 21.98 -26.85 -9.02
C LYS A 9 20.76 -26.51 -9.86
N LYS A 10 20.43 -27.37 -10.83
CA LYS A 10 19.11 -27.34 -11.49
C LYS A 10 18.06 -27.73 -10.46
N PHE A 11 17.22 -26.77 -10.06
CA PHE A 11 16.01 -27.05 -9.27
C PHE A 11 15.07 -27.91 -10.14
N PRO A 12 14.41 -28.96 -9.59
CA PRO A 12 13.49 -29.79 -10.36
C PRO A 12 12.31 -28.97 -10.85
N CYS A 13 11.87 -29.19 -12.07
CA CYS A 13 10.73 -28.52 -12.74
C CYS A 13 9.43 -28.57 -11.91
N TYR A 14 9.25 -29.58 -11.10
CA TYR A 14 8.13 -29.80 -10.19
C TYR A 14 7.99 -28.69 -9.09
N TYR A 15 9.07 -28.09 -8.64
CA TYR A 15 9.04 -26.99 -7.68
C TYR A 15 8.54 -25.69 -8.32
N LEU A 16 8.89 -25.45 -9.58
CA LEU A 16 8.47 -24.24 -10.30
C LEU A 16 6.98 -24.27 -10.68
N GLU A 17 6.42 -25.43 -10.95
CA GLU A 17 4.99 -25.60 -11.26
C GLU A 17 4.11 -25.41 -10.00
N ASN A 18 4.53 -25.92 -8.86
CA ASN A 18 3.82 -25.72 -7.59
C ASN A 18 3.84 -24.26 -7.11
N PHE A 19 4.97 -23.57 -7.28
CA PHE A 19 5.04 -22.12 -6.99
C PHE A 19 4.08 -21.32 -7.87
N ARG A 20 4.06 -21.57 -9.19
CA ARG A 20 3.13 -20.92 -10.11
C ARG A 20 1.66 -21.20 -9.80
N CYS A 21 1.35 -22.37 -9.29
CA CYS A 21 -0.01 -22.74 -8.90
C CYS A 21 -0.46 -21.99 -7.63
N MET A 22 0.43 -21.84 -6.65
CA MET A 22 0.15 -21.09 -5.42
C MET A 22 -0.01 -19.59 -5.67
N ASP A 23 0.89 -19.00 -6.49
CA ASP A 23 0.78 -17.59 -6.86
C ASP A 23 -0.51 -17.29 -7.62
N GLY A 24 -0.91 -18.18 -8.55
CA GLY A 24 -2.14 -18.04 -9.30
C GLY A 24 -3.40 -18.09 -8.41
N GLN A 25 -3.43 -18.98 -7.43
CA GLN A 25 -4.54 -19.09 -6.49
C GLN A 25 -4.62 -17.88 -5.56
N MET A 26 -3.48 -17.39 -5.07
CA MET A 26 -3.39 -16.20 -4.21
C MET A 26 -3.86 -14.94 -4.96
N ILE A 27 -3.42 -14.74 -6.21
CA ILE A 27 -3.85 -13.63 -7.06
C ILE A 27 -5.35 -13.68 -7.30
N SER A 28 -5.89 -14.85 -7.69
CA SER A 28 -7.33 -15.00 -7.94
C SER A 28 -8.15 -14.72 -6.69
N SER A 29 -7.74 -15.26 -5.54
CA SER A 29 -8.40 -15.01 -4.25
C SER A 29 -8.38 -13.53 -3.87
N TYR A 30 -7.24 -12.84 -4.07
CA TYR A 30 -7.14 -11.40 -3.82
C TYR A 30 -8.14 -10.62 -4.68
N LEU A 31 -8.17 -10.88 -5.99
CA LEU A 31 -9.05 -10.20 -6.94
C LEU A 31 -10.53 -10.41 -6.62
N ASP A 32 -10.90 -11.64 -6.26
CA ASP A 32 -12.27 -12.00 -5.90
C ASP A 32 -12.75 -11.26 -4.64
N ILE A 33 -11.91 -11.21 -3.58
CA ILE A 33 -12.24 -10.55 -2.32
C ILE A 33 -12.26 -9.02 -2.50
N ALA A 34 -11.23 -8.47 -3.11
CA ALA A 34 -11.11 -7.04 -3.37
C ALA A 34 -12.06 -6.53 -4.47
N GLN A 35 -12.76 -7.44 -5.18
CA GLN A 35 -13.68 -7.15 -6.28
C GLN A 35 -13.03 -6.32 -7.40
N LEU A 36 -11.82 -6.70 -7.80
CA LEU A 36 -11.08 -6.06 -8.86
C LEU A 36 -11.07 -6.91 -10.13
N ASN A 37 -11.18 -6.25 -11.29
CA ASN A 37 -11.11 -6.89 -12.59
C ASN A 37 -9.80 -6.50 -13.29
N ILE A 38 -8.74 -7.23 -13.01
CA ILE A 38 -7.39 -7.03 -13.56
C ILE A 38 -6.89 -8.38 -14.06
N ASP A 39 -6.15 -8.39 -15.19
CA ASP A 39 -5.56 -9.62 -15.72
C ASP A 39 -4.58 -10.26 -14.71
N PRO A 40 -4.86 -11.47 -14.22
CA PRO A 40 -3.97 -12.16 -13.28
C PRO A 40 -2.55 -12.40 -13.82
N GLN A 41 -2.37 -12.49 -15.14
CA GLN A 41 -1.06 -12.70 -15.75
C GLN A 41 -0.18 -11.44 -15.64
N LEU A 42 -0.79 -10.24 -15.74
CA LEU A 42 -0.07 -8.99 -15.50
C LEU A 42 0.40 -8.93 -14.03
N ILE A 43 -0.47 -9.25 -13.08
CA ILE A 43 -0.15 -9.25 -11.66
C ILE A 43 0.98 -10.25 -11.35
N ALA A 44 0.91 -11.48 -11.87
CA ALA A 44 1.94 -12.49 -11.68
C ALA A 44 3.31 -12.05 -12.22
N LYS A 45 3.31 -11.35 -13.36
CA LYS A 45 4.53 -10.76 -13.92
C LYS A 45 5.11 -9.67 -13.01
N GLU A 46 4.28 -8.74 -12.55
CA GLU A 46 4.71 -7.65 -11.68
C GLU A 46 5.14 -8.16 -10.29
N LEU A 47 4.46 -9.17 -9.73
CA LEU A 47 4.86 -9.80 -8.47
C LEU A 47 6.28 -10.38 -8.55
N LYS A 48 6.59 -11.08 -9.63
CA LYS A 48 7.94 -11.61 -9.85
C LYS A 48 8.99 -10.50 -9.97
N GLN A 49 8.67 -9.40 -10.64
CA GLN A 49 9.58 -8.26 -10.77
C GLN A 49 9.82 -7.58 -9.41
N LEU A 50 8.75 -7.39 -8.62
CA LEU A 50 8.83 -6.86 -7.27
C LEU A 50 9.71 -7.73 -6.37
N GLU A 51 9.54 -9.05 -6.40
CA GLU A 51 10.37 -9.97 -5.61
C GLU A 51 11.85 -9.89 -5.98
N GLN A 52 12.15 -9.80 -7.27
CA GLN A 52 13.52 -9.60 -7.75
C GLN A 52 14.09 -8.27 -7.29
N TYR A 53 13.29 -7.21 -7.34
CA TYR A 53 13.68 -5.88 -6.88
C TYR A 53 14.00 -5.89 -5.38
N ILE A 54 13.10 -6.42 -4.54
CA ILE A 54 13.31 -6.50 -3.08
C ILE A 54 14.56 -7.30 -2.75
N ALA A 55 14.77 -8.45 -3.42
CA ALA A 55 15.93 -9.30 -3.19
C ALA A 55 17.27 -8.66 -3.58
N ALA A 56 17.25 -7.72 -4.54
CA ALA A 56 18.45 -7.03 -5.04
C ALA A 56 18.70 -5.68 -4.35
N SER A 57 17.68 -5.11 -3.69
CA SER A 57 17.76 -3.77 -3.11
C SER A 57 18.45 -3.78 -1.75
N ALA A 58 19.29 -2.77 -1.49
CA ALA A 58 19.74 -2.48 -0.15
C ALA A 58 18.58 -1.98 0.72
N LEU A 59 18.61 -2.25 2.01
CA LEU A 59 17.62 -1.74 2.94
C LEU A 59 17.85 -0.23 3.15
N PRO A 60 16.86 0.62 2.85
CA PRO A 60 16.93 2.05 3.11
C PRO A 60 16.82 2.35 4.61
N SER A 61 17.22 3.55 5.01
CA SER A 61 16.97 4.04 6.37
C SER A 61 15.48 4.16 6.63
N VAL A 62 15.06 3.72 7.81
CA VAL A 62 13.66 3.83 8.25
C VAL A 62 13.36 5.27 8.69
N ARG A 63 12.20 5.75 8.28
CA ARG A 63 11.69 7.05 8.68
C ARG A 63 10.84 6.89 9.94
N TRP A 64 11.47 7.00 11.10
CA TRP A 64 10.81 6.90 12.41
C TRP A 64 10.04 8.15 12.82
N GLU A 65 10.36 9.30 12.22
CA GLU A 65 9.68 10.57 12.43
C GLU A 65 9.37 11.21 11.07
N TYR A 66 8.21 11.84 10.94
CA TYR A 66 7.83 12.53 9.73
C TYR A 66 6.80 13.62 9.97
N GLN A 67 6.87 14.68 9.16
CA GLN A 67 5.92 15.79 9.20
C GLN A 67 4.52 15.32 8.87
N ILE A 68 3.53 15.89 9.54
CA ILE A 68 2.12 15.64 9.33
C ILE A 68 1.35 16.96 9.18
N PRO A 69 0.25 16.97 8.43
CA PRO A 69 -0.59 18.14 8.30
C PRO A 69 -1.40 18.38 9.57
N GLU A 70 -1.81 19.63 9.78
CA GLU A 70 -2.89 19.94 10.70
C GLU A 70 -4.19 19.27 10.25
N LEU A 71 -5.04 18.89 11.18
CA LEU A 71 -6.35 18.31 10.91
C LEU A 71 -7.42 19.39 10.99
N GLY A 72 -8.38 19.33 10.06
CA GLY A 72 -9.55 20.19 10.07
C GLY A 72 -10.53 19.87 11.20
N GLU A 73 -11.60 20.66 11.31
CA GLU A 73 -12.63 20.51 12.33
C GLU A 73 -13.20 19.09 12.35
N GLY A 74 -13.38 18.54 13.56
CA GLY A 74 -13.85 17.15 13.74
C GLY A 74 -12.82 16.09 13.38
N GLY A 75 -11.55 16.45 13.12
CA GLY A 75 -10.52 15.52 12.74
C GLY A 75 -10.71 14.86 11.37
N ALA A 76 -11.57 15.48 10.53
CA ALA A 76 -11.97 14.91 9.25
C ALA A 76 -10.78 14.76 8.31
N CYS A 77 -10.19 15.81 7.79
CA CYS A 77 -9.05 15.70 6.87
C CYS A 77 -7.94 16.69 7.18
N SER A 78 -6.84 16.45 6.49
CA SER A 78 -5.68 17.33 6.52
C SER A 78 -6.03 18.72 5.99
N LEU A 79 -5.58 19.76 6.67
CA LEU A 79 -5.62 21.11 6.12
C LEU A 79 -4.47 21.24 5.12
N PHE A 80 -4.79 21.41 3.84
CA PHE A 80 -3.80 21.49 2.78
C PHE A 80 -2.84 22.67 3.00
N GLY A 81 -1.56 22.36 3.02
CA GLY A 81 -0.48 23.35 3.17
C GLY A 81 -0.16 23.77 4.61
N TYR A 82 -0.89 23.28 5.60
CA TYR A 82 -0.60 23.56 7.02
C TYR A 82 -0.02 22.31 7.68
N LEU A 83 1.17 22.45 8.30
CA LEU A 83 1.86 21.37 8.98
C LEU A 83 1.84 21.60 10.49
N GLN A 84 1.77 20.52 11.27
CA GLN A 84 1.96 20.58 12.71
C GLN A 84 3.42 20.96 13.04
N ASP A 85 3.62 21.67 14.14
CA ASP A 85 4.96 22.05 14.61
C ASP A 85 5.79 20.82 14.98
N GLU A 86 5.16 19.81 15.61
CA GLU A 86 5.83 18.59 16.05
C GLU A 86 5.63 17.47 15.01
N PRO A 87 6.70 16.75 14.64
CA PRO A 87 6.59 15.60 13.75
C PRO A 87 5.87 14.44 14.44
N PHE A 88 5.19 13.61 13.64
CA PHE A 88 4.65 12.34 14.12
C PHE A 88 5.79 11.36 14.41
N LYS A 89 5.73 10.70 15.56
CA LYS A 89 6.72 9.71 16.01
C LYS A 89 6.14 8.30 15.84
N LEU A 90 6.64 7.58 14.84
CA LEU A 90 6.22 6.19 14.61
C LEU A 90 6.60 5.29 15.80
N THR A 91 7.63 5.66 16.56
CA THR A 91 8.08 4.94 17.77
C THR A 91 7.05 4.93 18.90
N ASP A 92 6.05 5.81 18.89
CA ASP A 92 4.96 5.80 19.86
C ASP A 92 3.97 4.65 19.61
N HIS A 93 4.01 4.04 18.42
CA HIS A 93 3.12 2.97 17.98
C HIS A 93 3.85 1.66 17.65
N VAL A 94 5.12 1.74 17.24
CA VAL A 94 5.94 0.62 16.76
C VAL A 94 7.26 0.60 17.49
N SER A 95 7.57 -0.48 18.20
CA SER A 95 8.85 -0.64 18.89
C SER A 95 10.02 -0.64 17.89
N ALA A 96 11.05 0.18 18.15
CA ALA A 96 12.25 0.29 17.33
C ALA A 96 13.20 -0.89 17.54
N THR A 97 12.76 -2.11 17.15
CA THR A 97 13.55 -3.33 17.15
C THR A 97 14.23 -3.53 15.80
N SER A 98 15.34 -4.27 15.75
CA SER A 98 16.00 -4.61 14.48
C SER A 98 15.08 -5.34 13.51
N GLN A 99 14.14 -6.14 14.01
CA GLN A 99 13.14 -6.84 13.19
C GLN A 99 12.16 -5.87 12.56
N ASN A 100 11.60 -4.92 13.33
CA ASN A 100 10.66 -3.92 12.82
C ASN A 100 11.38 -2.94 11.89
N GLU A 101 12.63 -2.60 12.18
CA GLU A 101 13.46 -1.79 11.28
C GLU A 101 13.63 -2.47 9.90
N GLN A 102 13.94 -3.76 9.86
CA GLN A 102 14.03 -4.50 8.60
C GLN A 102 12.69 -4.56 7.85
N LYS A 103 11.58 -4.78 8.56
CA LYS A 103 10.24 -4.79 7.98
C LYS A 103 9.89 -3.43 7.37
N LEU A 104 10.04 -2.35 8.13
CA LEU A 104 9.77 -0.98 7.66
C LEU A 104 10.66 -0.58 6.49
N ALA A 105 11.95 -0.99 6.50
CA ALA A 105 12.86 -0.75 5.38
C ALA A 105 12.39 -1.49 4.11
N ASN A 106 11.86 -2.72 4.22
CA ASN A 106 11.27 -3.43 3.08
C ASN A 106 9.97 -2.75 2.59
N LEU A 107 9.13 -2.22 3.49
CA LEU A 107 7.97 -1.42 3.08
C LEU A 107 8.41 -0.16 2.31
N GLN A 108 9.48 0.51 2.76
CA GLN A 108 10.02 1.65 2.03
C GLN A 108 10.60 1.24 0.66
N ASN A 109 11.22 0.05 0.53
CA ASN A 109 11.64 -0.49 -0.76
C ASN A 109 10.44 -0.71 -1.70
N ILE A 110 9.32 -1.21 -1.18
CA ILE A 110 8.08 -1.35 -1.98
C ILE A 110 7.57 0.02 -2.44
N VAL A 111 7.56 1.02 -1.56
CA VAL A 111 7.20 2.40 -1.93
C VAL A 111 8.09 2.93 -3.05
N ASN A 112 9.41 2.76 -2.94
CA ASN A 112 10.38 3.18 -3.96
C ASN A 112 10.18 2.43 -5.29
N TYR A 113 9.82 1.13 -5.23
CA TYR A 113 9.49 0.34 -6.42
C TYR A 113 8.27 0.90 -7.16
N ILE A 114 7.19 1.20 -6.41
CA ILE A 114 5.96 1.77 -6.97
C ILE A 114 6.25 3.11 -7.65
N GLU A 115 6.98 4.01 -6.99
CA GLU A 115 7.39 5.27 -7.58
C GLU A 115 8.13 5.07 -8.91
N GLN A 116 9.12 4.16 -8.93
CA GLN A 116 9.91 3.88 -10.13
C GLN A 116 9.08 3.26 -11.27
N GLN A 117 8.09 2.42 -10.95
CA GLN A 117 7.30 1.72 -11.96
C GLN A 117 6.12 2.53 -12.48
N THR A 118 5.55 3.41 -11.68
CA THR A 118 4.28 4.08 -11.97
C THR A 118 4.40 5.61 -12.05
N GLN A 119 5.37 6.20 -11.34
CA GLN A 119 5.49 7.65 -11.16
C GLN A 119 4.23 8.28 -10.53
N VAL A 120 3.55 7.54 -9.65
CA VAL A 120 2.41 8.04 -8.89
C VAL A 120 2.83 9.22 -8.01
N ASP A 121 1.99 10.24 -7.90
CA ASP A 121 2.33 11.49 -7.21
C ASP A 121 2.38 11.34 -5.69
N TRP A 122 1.53 10.48 -5.14
CA TRP A 122 1.51 10.14 -3.73
C TRP A 122 1.17 8.66 -3.52
N TYR A 123 1.81 8.03 -2.51
CA TYR A 123 1.56 6.64 -2.13
C TYR A 123 1.83 6.41 -0.66
N GLY A 124 0.93 5.70 0.03
CA GLY A 124 1.06 5.33 1.44
C GLY A 124 0.64 3.89 1.74
N ILE A 125 1.35 3.26 2.69
CA ILE A 125 1.05 1.94 3.25
C ILE A 125 0.58 2.13 4.67
N TYR A 126 -0.62 1.63 4.98
CA TYR A 126 -1.23 1.70 6.29
C TYR A 126 -1.50 0.29 6.84
N GLN A 127 -1.16 0.05 8.08
CA GLN A 127 -1.48 -1.17 8.83
C GLN A 127 -2.63 -0.91 9.78
N ALA A 128 -3.57 -1.86 9.89
CA ALA A 128 -4.56 -1.87 10.94
C ALA A 128 -3.89 -2.25 12.28
N VAL A 129 -4.06 -1.41 13.29
CA VAL A 129 -3.48 -1.58 14.63
C VAL A 129 -4.51 -1.28 15.69
N ASP A 130 -4.42 -1.95 16.84
CA ASP A 130 -5.19 -1.59 18.02
C ASP A 130 -4.43 -0.55 18.84
N THR A 131 -5.09 0.54 19.17
CA THR A 131 -4.56 1.61 20.03
C THR A 131 -5.42 1.78 21.27
N ALA A 132 -4.97 2.61 22.22
CA ALA A 132 -5.76 2.96 23.40
C ALA A 132 -7.08 3.67 23.03
N GLU A 133 -7.15 4.30 21.86
CA GLU A 133 -8.31 5.00 21.33
C GLU A 133 -9.20 4.11 20.45
N GLY A 134 -8.86 2.82 20.33
CA GLY A 134 -9.53 1.85 19.47
C GLY A 134 -8.73 1.48 18.21
N PRO A 135 -9.32 0.69 17.30
CA PRO A 135 -8.63 0.27 16.08
C PRO A 135 -8.40 1.44 15.12
N GLN A 136 -7.21 1.49 14.53
CA GLN A 136 -6.81 2.55 13.60
C GLN A 136 -5.99 2.00 12.42
N LEU A 137 -5.96 2.73 11.32
CA LEU A 137 -4.95 2.56 10.26
C LEU A 137 -3.74 3.44 10.59
N LEU A 138 -2.58 2.84 10.76
CA LEU A 138 -1.31 3.50 11.04
C LEU A 138 -0.44 3.52 9.78
N LYS A 139 -0.01 4.72 9.34
CA LYS A 139 0.90 4.87 8.20
C LYS A 139 2.31 4.43 8.55
N LEU A 140 2.83 3.42 7.85
CA LEU A 140 4.15 2.84 8.08
C LEU A 140 5.22 3.36 7.10
N ALA A 141 4.86 3.53 5.84
CA ALA A 141 5.77 4.02 4.81
C ALA A 141 4.99 4.82 3.75
N TYR A 142 5.61 5.82 3.15
CA TYR A 142 4.96 6.65 2.14
C TYR A 142 5.97 7.40 1.28
N GLN A 143 5.49 7.89 0.13
CA GLN A 143 6.17 8.83 -0.76
C GLN A 143 5.21 9.97 -1.12
N GLY A 144 5.75 11.17 -1.30
CA GLY A 144 4.99 12.38 -1.62
C GLY A 144 4.85 13.34 -0.45
N ALA A 145 3.86 14.21 -0.50
CA ALA A 145 3.61 15.25 0.51
C ALA A 145 3.24 14.66 1.88
N PRO A 146 3.49 15.39 2.99
CA PRO A 146 2.99 15.02 4.31
C PRO A 146 1.48 14.76 4.30
N SER A 147 1.07 13.67 4.92
CA SER A 147 -0.32 13.22 4.96
C SER A 147 -0.68 12.65 6.34
N ARG A 148 -1.96 12.46 6.58
CA ARG A 148 -2.49 11.96 7.85
C ARG A 148 -1.81 10.64 8.26
N PRO A 149 -1.32 10.50 9.53
CA PRO A 149 -0.63 9.30 9.98
C PRO A 149 -1.58 8.21 10.50
N LEU A 150 -2.75 8.57 11.02
CA LEU A 150 -3.70 7.69 11.69
C LEU A 150 -5.12 7.94 11.20
N PHE A 151 -5.88 6.89 10.90
CA PHE A 151 -7.31 6.95 10.60
C PHE A 151 -8.08 6.03 11.56
N PRO A 152 -9.06 6.56 12.32
CA PRO A 152 -9.93 5.71 13.13
C PRO A 152 -10.70 4.70 12.27
N LEU A 153 -10.62 3.41 12.58
CA LEU A 153 -11.35 2.34 11.90
C LEU A 153 -12.78 2.22 12.49
N THR A 154 -13.63 3.21 12.20
CA THR A 154 -15.02 3.26 12.67
C THR A 154 -15.97 3.51 11.50
N GLU A 155 -17.19 2.99 11.60
CA GLU A 155 -18.26 3.25 10.61
C GLU A 155 -18.55 4.75 10.45
N ALA A 156 -18.50 5.50 11.55
CA ALA A 156 -18.71 6.94 11.50
C ALA A 156 -17.65 7.66 10.68
N PHE A 157 -16.39 7.22 10.78
CA PHE A 157 -15.29 7.80 10.02
C PHE A 157 -15.29 7.33 8.56
N ALA A 158 -15.77 6.12 8.30
CA ALA A 158 -15.90 5.56 6.95
C ALA A 158 -16.79 6.41 6.03
N ALA A 159 -17.80 7.11 6.57
CA ALA A 159 -18.70 7.95 5.79
C ALA A 159 -17.96 9.02 4.96
N GLY A 160 -16.80 9.50 5.42
CA GLY A 160 -15.98 10.53 4.73
C GLY A 160 -14.58 10.08 4.33
N SER A 161 -14.24 8.79 4.45
CA SER A 161 -12.86 8.31 4.21
C SER A 161 -12.83 7.07 3.32
N ASN A 162 -12.28 7.19 2.11
CA ASN A 162 -12.04 6.06 1.23
C ASN A 162 -11.17 4.98 1.91
N ASN A 163 -10.12 5.39 2.61
CA ASN A 163 -9.20 4.50 3.28
C ASN A 163 -9.91 3.60 4.30
N VAL A 164 -10.78 4.19 5.13
CA VAL A 164 -11.53 3.45 6.14
C VAL A 164 -12.64 2.60 5.50
N GLN A 165 -13.32 3.11 4.45
CA GLN A 165 -14.30 2.31 3.70
C GLN A 165 -13.68 1.05 3.10
N VAL A 166 -12.49 1.15 2.48
CA VAL A 166 -11.77 0.01 1.90
C VAL A 166 -11.36 -0.98 2.98
N ALA A 167 -10.82 -0.50 4.10
CA ALA A 167 -10.42 -1.37 5.21
C ALA A 167 -11.61 -2.16 5.79
N LEU A 168 -12.75 -1.52 6.00
CA LEU A 168 -13.95 -2.16 6.58
C LEU A 168 -14.68 -3.05 5.57
N SER A 169 -14.83 -2.59 4.32
CA SER A 169 -15.54 -3.35 3.28
C SER A 169 -14.71 -4.46 2.66
N LYS A 170 -13.38 -4.42 2.78
CA LYS A 170 -12.42 -5.31 2.10
C LYS A 170 -12.43 -5.20 0.56
N ARG A 171 -13.08 -4.18 0.01
CA ARG A 171 -13.22 -3.97 -1.44
C ARG A 171 -12.29 -2.86 -1.89
N GLY A 172 -11.53 -3.12 -2.95
CA GLY A 172 -10.71 -2.11 -3.58
C GLY A 172 -11.56 -1.01 -4.21
N ARG A 173 -11.06 0.22 -4.19
CA ARG A 173 -11.70 1.37 -4.81
C ARG A 173 -10.73 2.02 -5.80
N VAL A 174 -11.18 2.23 -7.03
CA VAL A 174 -10.43 2.92 -8.08
C VAL A 174 -11.28 4.07 -8.60
N ILE A 175 -10.83 5.30 -8.41
CA ILE A 175 -11.47 6.54 -8.86
C ILE A 175 -10.50 7.21 -9.84
N ASN A 176 -10.67 6.93 -11.13
CA ASN A 176 -9.76 7.45 -12.17
C ASN A 176 -10.06 8.90 -12.59
N ASN A 177 -11.21 9.44 -12.15
CA ASN A 177 -11.57 10.84 -12.35
C ASN A 177 -12.44 11.30 -11.19
N VAL A 178 -11.83 12.02 -10.24
CA VAL A 178 -12.49 12.51 -9.03
C VAL A 178 -13.64 13.46 -9.36
N GLU A 179 -13.46 14.37 -10.32
CA GLU A 179 -14.48 15.33 -10.72
C GLU A 179 -15.73 14.62 -11.27
N ASN A 180 -15.55 13.65 -12.16
CA ASN A 180 -16.65 12.86 -12.70
C ASN A 180 -17.32 11.99 -11.63
N TYR A 181 -16.54 11.43 -10.70
CA TYR A 181 -17.05 10.65 -9.59
C TYR A 181 -17.99 11.48 -8.70
N LEU A 182 -17.57 12.70 -8.34
CA LEU A 182 -18.38 13.66 -7.58
C LEU A 182 -19.64 14.10 -8.35
N ALA A 183 -19.51 14.39 -9.65
CA ALA A 183 -20.64 14.77 -10.50
C ALA A 183 -21.73 13.69 -10.62
N GLN A 184 -21.34 12.41 -10.43
CA GLN A 184 -22.25 11.27 -10.40
C GLN A 184 -22.82 10.97 -9.01
N GLY A 185 -22.59 11.85 -8.02
CA GLY A 185 -23.07 11.70 -6.65
C GLY A 185 -22.17 10.81 -5.79
N GLY A 186 -20.95 10.56 -6.20
CA GLY A 186 -19.95 9.88 -5.38
C GLY A 186 -19.53 10.76 -4.18
N GLU A 187 -19.35 10.12 -3.04
CA GLU A 187 -18.82 10.78 -1.85
C GLU A 187 -17.29 10.67 -1.87
N TYR A 188 -16.64 11.82 -1.95
CA TYR A 188 -15.18 11.92 -1.97
C TYR A 188 -14.73 13.17 -1.22
N TYR A 189 -13.81 12.98 -0.29
CA TYR A 189 -13.20 14.11 0.41
C TYR A 189 -11.79 14.36 -0.16
N THR A 190 -11.58 15.54 -0.71
CA THR A 190 -10.31 15.95 -1.31
C THR A 190 -9.40 16.56 -0.25
N CYS A 191 -8.35 15.84 0.16
CA CYS A 191 -7.33 16.35 1.08
C CYS A 191 -6.33 17.29 0.36
N ASP A 192 -5.93 16.95 -0.86
CA ASP A 192 -5.11 17.79 -1.74
C ASP A 192 -5.92 18.13 -3.01
N PRO A 193 -6.14 19.41 -3.32
CA PRO A 193 -6.90 19.83 -4.51
C PRO A 193 -6.25 19.47 -5.84
N LYS A 194 -4.99 19.00 -5.83
CA LYS A 194 -4.31 18.51 -7.03
C LYS A 194 -4.72 17.10 -7.41
N VAL A 195 -5.26 16.32 -6.47
CA VAL A 195 -5.64 14.92 -6.71
C VAL A 195 -6.78 14.85 -7.71
N LYS A 196 -6.56 14.12 -8.79
CA LYS A 196 -7.54 13.89 -9.88
C LYS A 196 -7.93 12.43 -10.01
N ALA A 197 -7.08 11.52 -9.56
CA ALA A 197 -7.37 10.09 -9.49
C ALA A 197 -6.81 9.52 -8.19
N GLU A 198 -7.53 8.55 -7.61
CA GLU A 198 -7.15 7.87 -6.37
C GLU A 198 -7.46 6.37 -6.49
N THR A 199 -6.61 5.54 -5.93
CA THR A 199 -6.91 4.14 -5.72
C THR A 199 -6.53 3.72 -4.32
N CYS A 200 -7.47 3.10 -3.60
CA CYS A 200 -7.25 2.51 -2.31
C CYS A 200 -7.51 1.00 -2.39
N LEU A 201 -6.54 0.18 -1.96
CA LEU A 201 -6.62 -1.28 -2.06
C LEU A 201 -6.35 -1.94 -0.72
N PRO A 202 -7.12 -3.01 -0.35
CA PRO A 202 -6.96 -3.71 0.91
C PRO A 202 -5.70 -4.59 0.93
N LEU A 203 -5.13 -4.78 2.12
CA LEU A 203 -4.07 -5.74 2.40
C LEU A 203 -4.66 -6.92 3.17
N PHE A 204 -4.42 -8.15 2.70
CA PHE A 204 -4.94 -9.35 3.34
C PHE A 204 -3.84 -10.22 3.93
N ASN A 205 -4.10 -10.76 5.13
CA ASN A 205 -3.31 -11.85 5.69
C ASN A 205 -3.71 -13.21 5.05
N GLU A 206 -3.03 -14.28 5.45
CA GLU A 206 -3.31 -15.65 4.98
C GLU A 206 -4.73 -16.14 5.30
N GLN A 207 -5.39 -15.55 6.29
CA GLN A 207 -6.77 -15.84 6.68
C GLN A 207 -7.80 -14.98 5.96
N HIS A 208 -7.37 -14.16 4.97
CA HIS A 208 -8.18 -13.22 4.21
C HIS A 208 -8.84 -12.12 5.07
N GLU A 209 -8.22 -11.79 6.20
CA GLU A 209 -8.59 -10.64 7.00
C GLU A 209 -7.88 -9.39 6.47
N CYS A 210 -8.58 -8.26 6.48
CA CYS A 210 -7.98 -7.00 6.10
C CYS A 210 -7.07 -6.50 7.24
N VAL A 211 -5.77 -6.50 7.00
CA VAL A 211 -4.74 -6.08 7.97
C VAL A 211 -4.18 -4.69 7.68
N GLY A 212 -4.73 -4.00 6.69
CA GLY A 212 -4.30 -2.68 6.30
C GLY A 212 -4.77 -2.30 4.90
N ILE A 213 -4.27 -1.19 4.39
CA ILE A 213 -4.56 -0.71 3.04
C ILE A 213 -3.30 -0.10 2.41
N ILE A 214 -3.34 0.04 1.10
CA ILE A 214 -2.55 1.04 0.40
C ILE A 214 -3.47 2.15 -0.08
N ASP A 215 -2.92 3.33 -0.19
CA ASP A 215 -3.56 4.49 -0.77
C ASP A 215 -2.61 5.14 -1.78
N ALA A 216 -3.09 5.43 -2.98
CA ALA A 216 -2.30 6.00 -4.06
C ALA A 216 -3.08 7.11 -4.77
N GLU A 217 -2.44 8.28 -4.94
CA GLU A 217 -3.06 9.47 -5.52
C GLU A 217 -2.28 9.95 -6.73
N ALA A 218 -2.99 10.40 -7.76
CA ALA A 218 -2.40 10.98 -8.97
C ALA A 218 -3.01 12.35 -9.31
N PHE A 219 -2.17 13.25 -9.84
CA PHE A 219 -2.57 14.60 -10.24
C PHE A 219 -3.04 14.67 -11.71
N SER A 220 -3.25 13.50 -12.32
CA SER A 220 -3.83 13.37 -13.66
C SER A 220 -5.03 12.42 -13.65
N ASN A 221 -6.00 12.66 -14.52
CA ASN A 221 -7.11 11.74 -14.73
C ASN A 221 -6.63 10.47 -15.44
N ASP A 222 -7.36 9.37 -15.24
CA ASP A 222 -7.15 8.07 -15.90
C ASP A 222 -5.75 7.47 -15.69
N PHE A 223 -5.13 7.80 -14.54
CA PHE A 223 -3.77 7.38 -14.20
C PHE A 223 -3.69 5.88 -13.89
N PHE A 224 -4.68 5.33 -13.20
CA PHE A 224 -4.68 3.93 -12.77
C PHE A 224 -5.18 3.01 -13.89
N ASP A 225 -4.33 2.82 -14.91
CA ASP A 225 -4.56 1.85 -15.97
C ASP A 225 -4.34 0.41 -15.48
N SER A 226 -4.61 -0.57 -16.34
CA SER A 226 -4.49 -2.00 -16.01
C SER A 226 -3.07 -2.39 -15.58
N ARG A 227 -2.03 -1.76 -16.14
CA ARG A 227 -0.64 -2.04 -15.76
C ARG A 227 -0.32 -1.44 -14.39
N THR A 228 -0.68 -0.19 -14.16
CA THR A 228 -0.49 0.49 -12.86
C THR A 228 -1.20 -0.27 -11.76
N LEU A 229 -2.45 -0.67 -11.97
CA LEU A 229 -3.22 -1.46 -11.02
C LEU A 229 -2.58 -2.84 -10.77
N ALA A 230 -2.01 -3.50 -11.80
CA ALA A 230 -1.32 -4.77 -11.62
C ALA A 230 -0.06 -4.63 -10.74
N VAL A 231 0.71 -3.54 -10.89
CA VAL A 231 1.85 -3.22 -10.01
C VAL A 231 1.37 -3.05 -8.57
N LEU A 232 0.31 -2.26 -8.35
CA LEU A 232 -0.22 -1.99 -7.01
C LEU A 232 -0.77 -3.26 -6.35
N VAL A 233 -1.51 -4.11 -7.08
CA VAL A 233 -2.02 -5.38 -6.55
C VAL A 233 -0.87 -6.34 -6.22
N ALA A 234 0.17 -6.43 -7.05
CA ALA A 234 1.36 -7.23 -6.74
C ALA A 234 2.01 -6.77 -5.42
N CYS A 235 2.07 -5.46 -5.19
CA CYS A 235 2.53 -4.89 -3.92
C CYS A 235 1.60 -5.23 -2.75
N CYS A 236 0.26 -5.15 -2.93
CA CYS A 236 -0.71 -5.52 -1.90
C CYS A 236 -0.57 -6.98 -1.46
N ILE A 237 -0.25 -7.89 -2.38
CA ILE A 237 0.01 -9.29 -2.08
C ILE A 237 1.30 -9.47 -1.26
N LYS A 238 2.32 -8.63 -1.50
CA LYS A 238 3.63 -8.76 -0.85
C LYS A 238 3.75 -8.02 0.48
N ILE A 239 3.11 -6.88 0.63
CA ILE A 239 3.19 -6.00 1.81
C ILE A 239 2.88 -6.73 3.13
N PRO A 240 1.87 -7.61 3.26
CA PRO A 240 1.52 -8.25 4.52
C PRO A 240 2.67 -9.02 5.19
N HIS A 241 3.64 -9.51 4.42
CA HIS A 241 4.83 -10.17 4.97
C HIS A 241 5.77 -9.23 5.73
N PHE A 242 5.62 -7.91 5.57
CA PHE A 242 6.48 -6.88 6.15
C PHE A 242 5.75 -5.96 7.14
N LEU A 243 4.49 -6.24 7.48
CA LEU A 243 3.76 -5.49 8.51
C LEU A 243 4.37 -5.75 9.90
N VAL A 244 4.32 -4.74 10.79
CA VAL A 244 5.02 -4.73 12.09
C VAL A 244 4.09 -5.09 13.24
#